data_91c61e7d292a3198ae4e71ac98de9a47
#
_entry.id   91c61e7d292a3198ae4e71ac98de9a47
#
_cell.length_a   1.000
_cell.length_b   1.000
_cell.length_c   1.000
_cell.angle_alpha   90.00
_cell.angle_beta   90.00
_cell.angle_gamma   90.00
#
_symmetry.space_group_name_H-M   'P 1'
#
loop_
_entity.id
_entity.type
_entity.pdbx_description
1 polymer ?
#
loop_
_entity_poly.entity_id
_entity_poly.type
_entity_poly.pdbx_seq_one_letter_code
_entity_poly.pdbx_strand_id
1 'polypeptide(L)'
;VLLCNEDGLFSFIELKVVKRRASKVDLSPHQCAWLSRHGHSSSFVVVREPNLNINVFAAADVVDLRLEKFSDCEPIEVFGNPYDWEEIFRLLSPPASV
;
A
#
# COMPACT_ATOMS: atom_id res chain seq x y z
N VAL A 1 -1.35 -2.87 9.90
CA VAL A 1 -0.21 -3.74 10.24
C VAL A 1 1.06 -2.91 10.37
N LEU A 2 1.78 -3.12 11.44
CA LEU A 2 3.12 -2.54 11.61
C LEU A 2 4.17 -3.56 11.19
N LEU A 3 5.08 -3.14 10.34
CA LEU A 3 6.22 -3.93 9.91
C LEU A 3 7.48 -3.30 10.49
N CYS A 4 8.27 -4.09 11.22
CA CYS A 4 9.55 -3.65 11.78
C CYS A 4 10.68 -4.30 11.01
N ASN A 5 11.64 -3.49 10.53
CA ASN A 5 12.81 -4.02 9.83
C ASN A 5 13.96 -4.37 10.81
N GLU A 6 15.06 -4.86 10.27
CA GLU A 6 16.23 -5.26 11.06
C GLU A 6 16.87 -4.12 11.85
N ASP A 7 16.70 -2.89 11.38
CA ASP A 7 17.23 -1.67 12.03
C ASP A 7 16.29 -1.13 13.10
N GLY A 8 15.19 -1.81 13.39
CA GLY A 8 14.20 -1.36 14.36
C GLY A 8 13.30 -0.24 13.87
N LEU A 9 13.29 0.03 12.57
CA LEU A 9 12.41 1.04 11.97
C LEU A 9 11.08 0.42 11.56
N PHE A 10 10.01 1.21 11.70
CA PHE A 10 8.64 0.74 11.44
C PHE A 10 8.05 1.33 10.17
N SER A 11 7.26 0.51 9.49
CA SER A 11 6.36 0.93 8.42
C SER A 11 4.93 0.58 8.80
N PHE A 12 3.98 1.43 8.47
CA PHE A 12 2.55 1.12 8.63
C PHE A 12 1.99 0.69 7.28
N ILE A 13 1.27 -0.43 7.29
CA ILE A 13 0.71 -1.02 6.07
C ILE A 13 -0.76 -1.30 6.27
N GLU A 14 -1.61 -0.70 5.44
CA GLU A 14 -3.02 -1.02 5.35
C GLU A 14 -3.22 -2.06 4.26
N LEU A 15 -3.75 -3.23 4.63
CA LEU A 15 -3.99 -4.32 3.70
C LEU A 15 -5.43 -4.28 3.21
N LYS A 16 -5.62 -4.29 1.91
CA LYS A 16 -6.94 -4.27 1.27
C LYS A 16 -7.02 -5.30 0.16
N VAL A 17 -8.23 -5.71 -0.16
CA VAL A 17 -8.54 -6.58 -1.30
C VAL A 17 -9.58 -5.88 -2.14
N VAL A 18 -9.36 -5.83 -3.45
CA VAL A 18 -10.35 -5.34 -4.39
C VAL A 18 -10.90 -6.54 -5.17
N LYS A 19 -12.23 -6.65 -5.25
CA LYS A 19 -12.88 -7.77 -5.93
C LYS A 19 -12.94 -7.59 -7.45
N ARG A 20 -12.92 -6.35 -7.91
CA ARG A 20 -12.95 -5.97 -9.33
C ARG A 20 -12.06 -4.76 -9.55
N ARG A 21 -11.35 -4.75 -10.66
CA ARG A 21 -10.51 -3.59 -11.00
C ARG A 21 -11.31 -2.30 -11.21
N ALA A 22 -12.56 -2.42 -11.63
CA ALA A 22 -13.45 -1.26 -11.81
C ALA A 22 -14.03 -0.72 -10.50
N SER A 23 -13.82 -1.41 -9.38
CA SER A 23 -14.28 -0.97 -8.06
C SER A 23 -13.28 -0.04 -7.40
N LYS A 24 -13.78 0.76 -6.46
CA LYS A 24 -12.93 1.56 -5.58
C LYS A 24 -12.41 0.68 -4.46
N VAL A 25 -11.24 1.03 -3.91
CA VAL A 25 -10.72 0.39 -2.71
C VAL A 25 -11.57 0.85 -1.51
N ASP A 26 -12.01 -0.12 -0.70
CA ASP A 26 -12.88 0.16 0.45
C ASP A 26 -12.04 0.71 1.62
N LEU A 27 -11.86 2.02 1.62
CA LEU A 27 -11.16 2.76 2.66
C LEU A 27 -12.18 3.61 3.43
N SER A 28 -12.21 3.45 4.75
CA SER A 28 -13.06 4.30 5.58
C SER A 28 -12.55 5.73 5.61
N PRO A 29 -13.43 6.73 5.92
CA PRO A 29 -12.96 8.11 6.07
C PRO A 29 -11.86 8.27 7.12
N HIS A 30 -11.92 7.50 8.21
CA HIS A 30 -10.89 7.52 9.25
C HIS A 30 -9.56 6.97 8.75
N GLN A 31 -9.57 5.86 8.02
CA GLN A 31 -8.37 5.29 7.42
C GLN A 31 -7.74 6.27 6.43
N CYS A 32 -8.57 6.86 5.58
CA CYS A 32 -8.12 7.83 4.60
C CYS A 32 -7.50 9.06 5.27
N ALA A 33 -8.15 9.61 6.30
CA ALA A 33 -7.66 10.77 7.02
C ALA A 33 -6.32 10.48 7.73
N TRP A 34 -6.22 9.30 8.37
CA TRP A 34 -4.99 8.90 9.06
C TRP A 34 -3.84 8.74 8.08
N LEU A 35 -4.05 8.01 6.99
CA LEU A 35 -3.04 7.76 5.97
C LEU A 35 -2.59 9.06 5.28
N SER A 36 -3.53 9.97 5.00
CA SER A 36 -3.21 11.27 4.41
C SER A 36 -2.28 12.10 5.32
N ARG A 37 -2.55 12.09 6.62
CA ARG A 37 -1.72 12.81 7.60
C ARG A 37 -0.31 12.24 7.71
N HIS A 38 -0.17 10.94 7.46
CA HIS A 38 1.09 10.22 7.59
C HIS A 38 1.73 9.88 6.24
N GLY A 39 1.31 10.57 5.18
CA GLY A 39 1.78 10.31 3.82
C GLY A 39 3.27 10.58 3.59
N HIS A 40 3.92 11.32 4.48
CA HIS A 40 5.35 11.60 4.44
C HIS A 40 6.20 10.61 5.24
N SER A 41 5.57 9.70 5.98
CA SER A 41 6.24 8.63 6.72
C SER A 41 6.21 7.34 5.92
N SER A 42 6.85 6.29 6.42
CA SER A 42 6.83 4.97 5.78
C SER A 42 5.47 4.30 5.98
N SER A 43 4.48 4.76 5.22
CA SER A 43 3.10 4.27 5.27
C SER A 43 2.63 3.93 3.87
N PHE A 44 1.99 2.76 3.74
CA PHE A 44 1.59 2.21 2.45
C PHE A 44 0.20 1.61 2.52
N VAL A 45 -0.45 1.56 1.36
CA VAL A 45 -1.66 0.75 1.15
C VAL A 45 -1.29 -0.36 0.18
N VAL A 46 -1.50 -1.60 0.59
CA VAL A 46 -1.22 -2.77 -0.23
C VAL A 46 -2.54 -3.41 -0.63
N VAL A 47 -2.80 -3.47 -1.93
CA VAL A 47 -4.07 -3.95 -2.47
C VAL A 47 -3.86 -5.21 -3.30
N ARG A 48 -4.55 -6.29 -2.94
CA ARG A 48 -4.55 -7.51 -3.74
C ARG A 48 -5.69 -7.47 -4.75
N GLU A 49 -5.37 -7.76 -6.00
CA GLU A 49 -6.32 -7.88 -7.11
C GLU A 49 -6.92 -9.29 -7.21
N PRO A 50 -8.01 -9.45 -8.02
CA PRO A 50 -8.58 -10.78 -8.27
C PRO A 50 -7.60 -11.79 -8.87
N ASN A 51 -6.62 -11.34 -9.66
CA ASN A 51 -5.58 -12.20 -10.25
C ASN A 51 -4.42 -12.49 -9.27
N LEU A 52 -4.59 -12.12 -8.00
CA LEU A 52 -3.62 -12.27 -6.92
C LEU A 52 -2.40 -11.35 -7.00
N ASN A 53 -2.32 -10.45 -7.97
CA ASN A 53 -1.26 -9.44 -7.97
C ASN A 53 -1.41 -8.51 -6.74
N ILE A 54 -0.27 -8.15 -6.17
CA ILE A 54 -0.20 -7.19 -5.06
C ILE A 54 0.26 -5.85 -5.62
N ASN A 55 -0.54 -4.81 -5.36
CA ASN A 55 -0.25 -3.44 -5.78
C ASN A 55 0.10 -2.62 -4.54
N VAL A 56 1.22 -1.93 -4.57
CA VAL A 56 1.69 -1.10 -3.46
C VAL A 56 1.48 0.36 -3.81
N PHE A 57 0.78 1.09 -2.94
CA PHE A 57 0.54 2.53 -3.09
C PHE A 57 1.14 3.28 -1.89
N ALA A 58 1.66 4.47 -2.14
CA ALA A 58 2.06 5.36 -1.05
C ALA A 58 0.83 5.86 -0.30
N ALA A 59 0.93 6.05 1.01
CA ALA A 59 -0.17 6.60 1.79
C ALA A 59 -0.57 8.00 1.32
N ALA A 60 0.36 8.75 0.73
CA ALA A 60 0.08 10.07 0.15
C ALA A 60 -0.99 10.03 -0.95
N ASP A 61 -1.16 8.89 -1.63
CA ASP A 61 -2.11 8.72 -2.73
C ASP A 61 -3.45 8.13 -2.28
N VAL A 62 -3.69 8.03 -0.98
CA VAL A 62 -4.87 7.34 -0.43
C VAL A 62 -6.18 8.00 -0.83
N VAL A 63 -6.21 9.32 -1.02
CA VAL A 63 -7.43 10.04 -1.41
C VAL A 63 -7.88 9.58 -2.80
N ASP A 64 -6.95 9.46 -3.73
CA ASP A 64 -7.25 8.97 -5.08
C ASP A 64 -7.72 7.53 -5.06
N LEU A 65 -7.08 6.68 -4.25
CA LEU A 65 -7.51 5.28 -4.06
C LEU A 65 -8.95 5.17 -3.56
N ARG A 66 -9.36 6.09 -2.68
CA ARG A 66 -10.69 6.08 -2.11
C ARG A 66 -11.74 6.57 -3.09
N LEU A 67 -11.41 7.54 -3.92
CA LEU A 67 -12.37 8.25 -4.78
C LEU A 67 -12.44 7.68 -6.20
N GLU A 68 -11.35 7.12 -6.71
CA GLU A 68 -11.26 6.63 -8.09
C GLU A 68 -11.35 5.11 -8.16
N LYS A 69 -11.67 4.59 -9.36
CA LYS A 69 -11.62 3.16 -9.61
C LYS A 69 -10.19 2.67 -9.43
N PHE A 70 -10.03 1.47 -8.87
CA PHE A 70 -8.71 0.88 -8.68
C PHE A 70 -7.91 0.85 -10.00
N SER A 71 -8.57 0.53 -11.11
CA SER A 71 -7.93 0.47 -12.44
C SER A 71 -7.37 1.80 -12.92
N ASP A 72 -7.86 2.92 -12.38
CA ASP A 72 -7.39 4.27 -12.73
C ASP A 72 -6.29 4.77 -11.78
N CYS A 73 -5.97 4.02 -10.74
CA CYS A 73 -4.93 4.37 -9.78
C CYS A 73 -3.60 3.72 -10.19
N GLU A 74 -2.52 4.49 -10.09
CA GLU A 74 -1.20 3.99 -10.47
C GLU A 74 -0.38 3.61 -9.24
N PRO A 75 -0.04 2.32 -9.06
CA PRO A 75 0.75 1.88 -7.93
C PRO A 75 2.23 2.25 -8.09
N ILE A 76 2.96 2.27 -6.96
CA ILE A 76 4.42 2.38 -6.96
C ILE A 76 5.01 1.14 -7.64
N GLU A 77 4.48 -0.03 -7.31
CA GLU A 77 4.98 -1.31 -7.81
C GLU A 77 3.87 -2.35 -7.79
N VAL A 78 3.94 -3.31 -8.71
CA VAL A 78 3.02 -4.46 -8.77
C VAL A 78 3.84 -5.74 -8.69
N PHE A 79 3.46 -6.63 -7.77
CA PHE A 79 4.11 -7.94 -7.61
C PHE A 79 3.15 -9.05 -7.99
N GLY A 80 3.59 -9.90 -8.92
CA GLY A 80 2.83 -11.08 -9.34
C GLY A 80 3.10 -12.30 -8.47
N ASN A 81 2.26 -13.32 -8.64
CA ASN A 81 2.42 -14.61 -7.99
C ASN A 81 3.26 -15.55 -8.90
N PRO A 82 4.30 -16.25 -8.39
CA PRO A 82 4.75 -16.28 -6.99
C PRO A 82 5.41 -14.97 -6.55
N TYR A 83 5.17 -14.60 -5.28
CA TYR A 83 5.63 -13.30 -4.78
C TYR A 83 7.11 -13.35 -4.41
N ASP A 84 7.83 -12.32 -4.82
CA ASP A 84 9.18 -12.06 -4.34
C ASP A 84 9.11 -11.28 -3.02
N TRP A 85 9.01 -12.01 -1.92
CA TRP A 85 8.84 -11.39 -0.59
C TRP A 85 10.02 -10.52 -0.19
N GLU A 86 11.22 -10.84 -0.64
CA GLU A 86 12.40 -10.03 -0.35
C GLU A 86 12.28 -8.65 -0.97
N GLU A 87 11.85 -8.57 -2.24
CA GLU A 87 11.63 -7.30 -2.92
C GLU A 87 10.46 -6.52 -2.31
N ILE A 88 9.37 -7.21 -1.96
CA ILE A 88 8.22 -6.59 -1.32
C ILE A 88 8.62 -5.95 0.01
N PHE A 89 9.33 -6.68 0.87
CA PHE A 89 9.76 -6.15 2.15
C PHE A 89 10.80 -5.04 2.00
N ARG A 90 11.65 -5.12 1.01
CA ARG A 90 12.60 -4.03 0.71
C ARG A 90 11.87 -2.74 0.36
N LEU A 91 10.84 -2.83 -0.49
CA LEU A 91 10.03 -1.66 -0.87
C LEU A 91 9.28 -1.07 0.32
N LEU A 92 8.71 -1.92 1.18
CA LEU A 92 7.91 -1.50 2.32
C LEU A 92 8.75 -1.05 3.53
N SER A 93 10.04 -1.35 3.54
CA SER A 93 10.92 -0.95 4.64
C SER A 93 11.25 0.54 4.56
N PRO A 94 11.40 1.23 5.71
CA PRO A 94 11.89 2.61 5.70
C PRO A 94 13.29 2.68 5.09
N PRO A 95 13.64 3.78 4.43
CA PRO A 95 14.99 3.95 3.92
C PRO A 95 15.99 3.91 5.06
N ALA A 96 17.16 3.31 4.80
CA ALA A 96 18.24 3.30 5.78
C ALA A 96 18.64 4.74 6.12
N SER A 97 18.72 5.03 7.42
CA SER A 97 19.22 6.34 7.85
C SER A 97 20.70 6.42 7.52
N VAL A 98 21.07 7.48 6.88
CA VAL A 98 22.46 7.75 6.50
C VAL A 98 23.16 8.46 7.66
#